data_332347b7172326d7ed295a9f3bce52bd
#
_entry.id   332347b7172326d7ed295a9f3bce52bd
#
_cell.length_a   1.000
_cell.length_b   1.000
_cell.length_c   1.000
_cell.angle_alpha   90.00
_cell.angle_beta   90.00
_cell.angle_gamma   90.00
#
_symmetry.space_group_name_H-M   'P 1'
#
loop_
_entity.id
_entity.type
_entity.pdbx_description
1 polymer ?
#
loop_
_entity_poly.entity_id
_entity_poly.type
_entity_poly.pdbx_seq_one_letter_code
_entity_poly.pdbx_strand_id
1 'polypeptide(L)'
;DNSADFAGGESILDWLRQFASKEDDDNTFLRGFLGRMLFSGDEVNKPVNVLSGGEKVRVMLSKLMLLKSNVLVLDDPTNHLDLESISSLNDGLKNFKESIIFASHDHEFIQTLANHIIVLSKNGVIDRIDETYDEFLENAEVQAKVKELWKD
;
A
#
# COMPACT_ATOMS: atom_id res chain seq x y z
N ASP A 1 -5.15 -13.39 1.51
CA ASP A 1 -3.98 -14.08 2.09
C ASP A 1 -3.02 -14.46 0.96
N ASN A 2 -1.90 -13.72 0.86
CA ASN A 2 -0.88 -13.93 -0.19
C ASN A 2 0.24 -14.88 0.28
N SER A 3 0.02 -15.64 1.35
CA SER A 3 1.04 -16.52 1.92
C SER A 3 1.53 -17.61 0.93
N ALA A 4 0.67 -18.03 0.01
CA ALA A 4 1.03 -18.99 -1.03
C ALA A 4 2.07 -18.44 -2.03
N ASP A 5 2.07 -17.13 -2.27
CA ASP A 5 3.02 -16.47 -3.19
C ASP A 5 4.46 -16.48 -2.66
N PHE A 6 4.65 -16.68 -1.35
CA PHE A 6 5.94 -16.69 -0.66
C PHE A 6 6.35 -18.06 -0.12
N ALA A 7 5.83 -19.13 -0.69
CA ALA A 7 6.16 -20.50 -0.26
C ALA A 7 7.50 -21.01 -0.83
N GLY A 8 8.04 -20.36 -1.85
CA GLY A 8 9.27 -20.74 -2.52
C GLY A 8 10.54 -20.44 -1.71
N GLY A 9 11.67 -20.95 -2.17
CA GLY A 9 13.00 -20.69 -1.61
C GLY A 9 13.86 -19.76 -2.47
N GLU A 10 13.28 -19.17 -3.52
CA GLU A 10 13.95 -18.20 -4.38
C GLU A 10 14.24 -16.89 -3.65
N SER A 11 15.22 -16.14 -4.14
CA SER A 11 15.53 -14.81 -3.61
C SER A 11 14.41 -13.82 -3.92
N ILE A 12 14.30 -12.73 -3.12
CA ILE A 12 13.37 -11.63 -3.39
C ILE A 12 13.56 -11.11 -4.83
N LEU A 13 14.80 -10.97 -5.26
CA LEU A 13 15.15 -10.48 -6.60
C LEU A 13 14.64 -11.43 -7.70
N ASP A 14 14.86 -12.74 -7.55
CA ASP A 14 14.42 -13.74 -8.52
C ASP A 14 12.90 -13.88 -8.51
N TRP A 15 12.28 -13.80 -7.34
CA TRP A 15 10.83 -13.78 -7.21
C TRP A 15 10.22 -12.59 -7.94
N LEU A 16 10.76 -11.37 -7.75
CA LEU A 16 10.25 -10.17 -8.42
C LEU A 16 10.45 -10.24 -9.94
N ARG A 17 11.58 -10.81 -10.39
CA ARG A 17 11.89 -10.99 -11.82
C ARG A 17 10.82 -11.74 -12.60
N GLN A 18 10.13 -12.68 -11.98
CA GLN A 18 9.06 -13.46 -12.63
C GLN A 18 7.92 -12.58 -13.18
N PHE A 19 7.76 -11.35 -12.64
CA PHE A 19 6.73 -10.41 -13.02
C PHE A 19 7.26 -9.28 -13.93
N ALA A 20 8.56 -9.24 -14.19
CA ALA A 20 9.17 -8.24 -15.05
C ALA A 20 8.83 -8.47 -16.52
N SER A 21 8.61 -7.40 -17.29
CA SER A 21 8.59 -7.47 -18.74
C SER A 21 10.01 -7.75 -19.26
N LYS A 22 10.13 -8.16 -20.53
CA LYS A 22 11.44 -8.37 -21.15
C LYS A 22 12.32 -7.11 -21.15
N GLU A 23 11.70 -5.94 -21.17
CA GLU A 23 12.38 -4.63 -21.15
C GLU A 23 12.85 -4.27 -19.74
N ASP A 24 12.11 -4.70 -18.72
CA ASP A 24 12.35 -4.43 -17.31
C ASP A 24 13.19 -5.53 -16.62
N ASP A 25 13.54 -6.63 -17.33
CA ASP A 25 14.35 -7.75 -16.80
C ASP A 25 15.85 -7.40 -16.77
N ASP A 26 16.17 -6.37 -15.99
CA ASP A 26 17.54 -5.96 -15.70
C ASP A 26 17.78 -5.94 -14.18
N ASN A 27 18.91 -6.48 -13.75
CA ASN A 27 19.28 -6.54 -12.33
C ASN A 27 19.31 -5.17 -11.66
N THR A 28 19.85 -4.17 -12.33
CA THR A 28 19.98 -2.81 -11.79
C THR A 28 18.61 -2.19 -11.61
N PHE A 29 17.73 -2.38 -12.60
CA PHE A 29 16.38 -1.89 -12.58
C PHE A 29 15.56 -2.53 -11.44
N LEU A 30 15.57 -3.87 -11.34
CA LEU A 30 14.83 -4.60 -10.29
C LEU A 30 15.36 -4.31 -8.89
N ARG A 31 16.69 -4.21 -8.72
CA ARG A 31 17.30 -3.75 -7.45
C ARG A 31 16.89 -2.33 -7.09
N GLY A 32 16.73 -1.45 -8.07
CA GLY A 32 16.22 -0.09 -7.88
C GLY A 32 14.77 -0.08 -7.38
N PHE A 33 13.93 -0.98 -7.87
CA PHE A 33 12.56 -1.18 -7.36
C PHE A 33 12.57 -1.62 -5.91
N LEU A 34 13.33 -2.67 -5.60
CA LEU A 34 13.45 -3.20 -4.24
C LEU A 34 14.07 -2.17 -3.28
N GLY A 35 15.05 -1.39 -3.75
CA GLY A 35 15.68 -0.32 -2.97
C GLY A 35 14.68 0.76 -2.51
N ARG A 36 13.70 1.11 -3.34
CA ARG A 36 12.61 2.04 -2.95
C ARG A 36 11.72 1.48 -1.83
N MET A 37 11.69 0.16 -1.69
CA MET A 37 10.98 -0.56 -0.61
C MET A 37 11.91 -1.01 0.51
N LEU A 38 13.06 -0.32 0.67
CA LEU A 38 14.08 -0.57 1.71
C LEU A 38 14.71 -1.97 1.66
N PHE A 39 14.75 -2.62 0.50
CA PHE A 39 15.58 -3.81 0.30
C PHE A 39 16.88 -3.41 -0.39
N SER A 40 17.98 -3.40 0.33
CA SER A 40 19.28 -2.94 -0.17
C SER A 40 20.37 -4.00 -0.02
N GLY A 41 21.43 -3.85 -0.80
CA GLY A 41 22.62 -4.71 -0.72
C GLY A 41 22.27 -6.20 -0.85
N ASP A 42 22.60 -6.97 0.19
CA ASP A 42 22.39 -8.43 0.22
C ASP A 42 20.97 -8.84 0.61
N GLU A 43 20.14 -7.93 1.11
CA GLU A 43 18.76 -8.24 1.50
C GLU A 43 17.92 -8.73 0.32
N VAL A 44 18.20 -8.24 -0.88
CA VAL A 44 17.50 -8.71 -2.10
C VAL A 44 17.75 -10.19 -2.42
N ASN A 45 18.79 -10.78 -1.84
CA ASN A 45 19.12 -12.20 -2.00
C ASN A 45 18.44 -13.09 -0.92
N LYS A 46 17.74 -12.48 0.05
CA LYS A 46 17.02 -13.20 1.11
C LYS A 46 15.92 -14.06 0.50
N PRO A 47 15.76 -15.32 0.93
CA PRO A 47 14.67 -16.19 0.46
C PRO A 47 13.30 -15.64 0.82
N VAL A 48 12.32 -15.73 -0.09
CA VAL A 48 10.98 -15.15 0.13
C VAL A 48 10.20 -15.85 1.25
N ASN A 49 10.47 -17.10 1.54
CA ASN A 49 9.79 -17.89 2.58
C ASN A 49 10.18 -17.52 4.01
N VAL A 50 11.28 -16.78 4.22
CA VAL A 50 11.73 -16.35 5.56
C VAL A 50 11.40 -14.88 5.85
N LEU A 51 10.67 -14.22 4.96
CA LEU A 51 10.29 -12.82 5.12
C LEU A 51 9.30 -12.61 6.27
N SER A 52 9.50 -11.53 7.02
CA SER A 52 8.50 -11.03 7.97
C SER A 52 7.22 -10.58 7.26
N GLY A 53 6.14 -10.35 8.01
CA GLY A 53 4.88 -9.83 7.46
C GLY A 53 5.07 -8.50 6.71
N GLY A 54 5.79 -7.56 7.31
CA GLY A 54 6.10 -6.27 6.71
C GLY A 54 6.96 -6.38 5.44
N GLU A 55 7.98 -7.24 5.46
CA GLU A 55 8.80 -7.50 4.27
C GLU A 55 7.97 -8.08 3.13
N LYS A 56 7.05 -9.02 3.41
CA LYS A 56 6.15 -9.59 2.41
C LYS A 56 5.26 -8.53 1.76
N VAL A 57 4.70 -7.62 2.56
CA VAL A 57 3.87 -6.50 2.04
C VAL A 57 4.70 -5.61 1.12
N ARG A 58 5.92 -5.23 1.51
CA ARG A 58 6.82 -4.41 0.69
C ARG A 58 7.23 -5.09 -0.62
N VAL A 59 7.51 -6.38 -0.60
CA VAL A 59 7.80 -7.17 -1.81
C VAL A 59 6.58 -7.26 -2.71
N MET A 60 5.39 -7.50 -2.13
CA MET A 60 4.13 -7.52 -2.90
C MET A 60 3.85 -6.16 -3.56
N LEU A 61 4.07 -5.07 -2.84
CA LEU A 61 3.91 -3.73 -3.41
C LEU A 61 4.89 -3.48 -4.56
N SER A 62 6.15 -3.94 -4.42
CA SER A 62 7.13 -3.89 -5.52
C SER A 62 6.61 -4.60 -6.77
N LYS A 63 6.00 -5.79 -6.62
CA LYS A 63 5.35 -6.52 -7.72
C LYS A 63 4.22 -5.70 -8.36
N LEU A 64 3.30 -5.15 -7.55
CA LEU A 64 2.16 -4.38 -8.06
C LEU A 64 2.61 -3.14 -8.84
N MET A 65 3.64 -2.46 -8.37
CA MET A 65 4.22 -1.31 -9.07
C MET A 65 4.94 -1.72 -10.36
N LEU A 66 5.65 -2.85 -10.36
CA LEU A 66 6.33 -3.38 -11.53
C LEU A 66 5.35 -3.77 -12.64
N LEU A 67 4.17 -4.29 -12.28
CA LEU A 67 3.10 -4.63 -13.21
C LEU A 67 2.44 -3.40 -13.88
N LYS A 68 2.85 -2.17 -13.50
CA LYS A 68 2.32 -0.92 -14.07
C LYS A 68 0.79 -0.84 -14.01
N SER A 69 0.21 -1.33 -12.91
CA SER A 69 -1.24 -1.25 -12.68
C SER A 69 -1.67 0.22 -12.62
N ASN A 70 -2.78 0.56 -13.23
CA ASN A 70 -3.34 1.93 -13.22
C ASN A 70 -4.25 2.19 -12.01
N VAL A 71 -4.64 1.17 -11.27
CA VAL A 71 -5.39 1.26 -10.01
C VAL A 71 -4.87 0.23 -9.02
N LEU A 72 -4.60 0.66 -7.79
CA LEU A 72 -4.35 -0.21 -6.65
C LEU A 72 -5.58 -0.20 -5.73
N VAL A 73 -5.99 -1.38 -5.28
CA VAL A 73 -7.04 -1.53 -4.25
C VAL A 73 -6.40 -2.19 -3.04
N LEU A 74 -6.42 -1.51 -1.90
CA LEU A 74 -5.77 -1.95 -0.67
C LEU A 74 -6.80 -1.98 0.46
N ASP A 75 -6.86 -3.09 1.17
CA ASP A 75 -7.74 -3.29 2.32
C ASP A 75 -6.88 -3.48 3.57
N ASP A 76 -6.99 -2.52 4.51
CA ASP A 76 -6.18 -2.44 5.73
C ASP A 76 -4.67 -2.75 5.54
N PRO A 77 -3.98 -2.06 4.63
CA PRO A 77 -2.62 -2.41 4.22
C PRO A 77 -1.57 -2.22 5.31
N THR A 78 -1.88 -1.47 6.37
CA THR A 78 -1.01 -1.23 7.53
C THR A 78 -1.17 -2.27 8.63
N ASN A 79 -2.15 -3.17 8.50
CA ASN A 79 -2.48 -4.12 9.54
C ASN A 79 -1.32 -5.10 9.79
N HIS A 80 -0.96 -5.28 11.06
CA HIS A 80 0.16 -6.12 11.52
C HIS A 80 1.55 -5.69 11.03
N LEU A 81 1.72 -4.47 10.54
CA LEU A 81 3.02 -3.90 10.19
C LEU A 81 3.64 -3.16 11.37
N ASP A 82 4.95 -3.17 11.46
CA ASP A 82 5.71 -2.28 12.33
C ASP A 82 5.81 -0.86 11.73
N LEU A 83 6.21 0.12 12.54
CA LEU A 83 6.28 1.52 12.13
C LEU A 83 7.20 1.76 10.93
N GLU A 84 8.31 1.04 10.83
CA GLU A 84 9.26 1.15 9.72
C GLU A 84 8.63 0.65 8.42
N SER A 85 7.91 -0.47 8.48
CA SER A 85 7.18 -1.03 7.34
C SER A 85 6.03 -0.12 6.89
N ILE A 86 5.30 0.50 7.82
CA ILE A 86 4.25 1.49 7.51
C ILE A 86 4.86 2.71 6.82
N SER A 87 5.97 3.24 7.33
CA SER A 87 6.66 4.38 6.71
C SER A 87 7.11 4.05 5.29
N SER A 88 7.72 2.87 5.09
CA SER A 88 8.17 2.41 3.77
C SER A 88 7.02 2.22 2.79
N LEU A 89 5.90 1.67 3.28
CA LEU A 89 4.67 1.52 2.50
C LEU A 89 4.13 2.88 2.06
N ASN A 90 4.05 3.85 2.99
CA ASN A 90 3.64 5.22 2.70
C ASN A 90 4.51 5.87 1.64
N ASP A 91 5.83 5.80 1.78
CA ASP A 91 6.77 6.40 0.84
C ASP A 91 6.69 5.75 -0.55
N GLY A 92 6.48 4.44 -0.58
CA GLY A 92 6.25 3.71 -1.82
C GLY A 92 4.97 4.16 -2.52
N LEU A 93 3.87 4.25 -1.78
CA LEU A 93 2.56 4.65 -2.32
C LEU A 93 2.51 6.13 -2.72
N LYS A 94 3.18 7.03 -2.01
CA LYS A 94 3.32 8.44 -2.42
C LYS A 94 3.95 8.61 -3.81
N ASN A 95 4.84 7.70 -4.18
CA ASN A 95 5.51 7.71 -5.48
C ASN A 95 4.72 6.98 -6.58
N PHE A 96 3.61 6.35 -6.24
CA PHE A 96 2.71 5.74 -7.21
C PHE A 96 1.90 6.83 -7.91
N LYS A 97 1.98 6.89 -9.24
CA LYS A 97 1.42 8.01 -10.04
C LYS A 97 -0.03 7.81 -10.45
N GLU A 98 -0.53 6.60 -10.26
CA GLU A 98 -1.86 6.21 -10.68
C GLU A 98 -2.83 6.23 -9.48
N SER A 99 -4.06 5.77 -9.67
CA SER A 99 -5.10 5.82 -8.64
C SER A 99 -4.90 4.75 -7.57
N ILE A 100 -5.08 5.14 -6.31
CA ILE A 100 -5.12 4.23 -5.17
C ILE A 100 -6.48 4.34 -4.49
N ILE A 101 -7.14 3.22 -4.29
CA ILE A 101 -8.36 3.09 -3.48
C ILE A 101 -7.98 2.24 -2.27
N PHE A 102 -8.18 2.77 -1.07
CA PHE A 102 -7.84 2.01 0.12
C PHE A 102 -8.85 2.21 1.26
N ALA A 103 -8.98 1.20 2.10
CA ALA A 103 -9.60 1.29 3.40
C ALA A 103 -8.51 1.13 4.47
N SER A 104 -8.52 1.98 5.50
CA SER A 104 -7.56 1.91 6.60
C SER A 104 -8.14 2.54 7.86
N HIS A 105 -7.66 2.08 9.01
CA HIS A 105 -7.91 2.67 10.33
C HIS A 105 -6.70 3.45 10.85
N ASP A 106 -5.60 3.48 10.11
CA ASP A 106 -4.39 4.20 10.46
C ASP A 106 -4.50 5.67 10.06
N HIS A 107 -4.55 6.56 11.07
CA HIS A 107 -4.71 8.01 10.87
C HIS A 107 -3.57 8.59 10.01
N GLU A 108 -2.32 8.28 10.33
CA GLU A 108 -1.13 8.78 9.63
C GLU A 108 -1.11 8.32 8.18
N PHE A 109 -1.50 7.07 7.94
CA PHE A 109 -1.60 6.50 6.60
C PHE A 109 -2.64 7.25 5.76
N ILE A 110 -3.84 7.46 6.31
CA ILE A 110 -4.93 8.19 5.61
C ILE A 110 -4.50 9.63 5.36
N GLN A 111 -4.04 10.34 6.39
CA GLN A 111 -3.61 11.74 6.31
C GLN A 111 -2.53 11.96 5.25
N THR A 112 -1.65 10.98 5.09
CA THR A 112 -0.50 11.08 4.18
C THR A 112 -0.87 10.86 2.71
N LEU A 113 -1.85 9.98 2.43
CA LEU A 113 -2.14 9.49 1.09
C LEU A 113 -3.49 9.96 0.54
N ALA A 114 -4.48 10.15 1.40
CA ALA A 114 -5.82 10.46 0.93
C ALA A 114 -5.95 11.93 0.50
N ASN A 115 -6.48 12.13 -0.68
CA ASN A 115 -6.96 13.42 -1.17
C ASN A 115 -8.46 13.39 -1.50
N HIS A 116 -9.10 12.25 -1.28
CA HIS A 116 -10.51 12.01 -1.51
C HIS A 116 -11.00 11.01 -0.46
N ILE A 117 -12.02 11.40 0.31
CA ILE A 117 -12.54 10.61 1.42
C ILE A 117 -13.99 10.22 1.12
N ILE A 118 -14.27 8.93 1.15
CA ILE A 118 -15.60 8.38 0.95
C ILE A 118 -16.01 7.60 2.19
N VAL A 119 -17.10 8.03 2.85
CA VAL A 119 -17.71 7.30 3.95
C VAL A 119 -18.90 6.53 3.41
N LEU A 120 -18.87 5.21 3.56
CA LEU A 120 -19.93 4.31 3.12
C LEU A 120 -20.69 3.75 4.32
N SER A 121 -22.00 3.81 4.28
CA SER A 121 -22.86 3.13 5.25
C SER A 121 -24.12 2.57 4.58
N LYS A 122 -24.89 1.76 5.31
CA LYS A 122 -26.20 1.25 4.84
C LYS A 122 -27.20 2.39 4.54
N ASN A 123 -27.04 3.55 5.16
CA ASN A 123 -27.97 4.69 5.08
C ASN A 123 -27.53 5.74 4.06
N GLY A 124 -26.37 5.59 3.42
CA GLY A 124 -25.91 6.53 2.39
C GLY A 124 -24.39 6.66 2.28
N VAL A 125 -23.99 7.66 1.53
CA VAL A 125 -22.58 7.96 1.21
C VAL A 125 -22.28 9.42 1.49
N ILE A 126 -21.12 9.70 2.07
CA ILE A 126 -20.52 11.03 2.11
C ILE A 126 -19.27 10.99 1.24
N ASP A 127 -19.17 11.94 0.33
CA ASP A 127 -18.08 12.07 -0.63
C ASP A 127 -17.42 13.44 -0.46
N ARG A 128 -16.10 13.45 -0.19
CA ARG A 128 -15.30 14.65 0.07
C ARG A 128 -14.02 14.62 -0.75
N ILE A 129 -13.91 15.53 -1.70
CA ILE A 129 -12.77 15.68 -2.61
C ILE A 129 -11.93 16.88 -2.16
N ASP A 130 -10.61 16.78 -2.34
CA ASP A 130 -9.65 17.86 -2.04
C ASP A 130 -9.68 18.33 -0.57
N GLU A 131 -9.96 17.43 0.35
CA GLU A 131 -9.98 17.65 1.79
C GLU A 131 -8.98 16.69 2.45
N THR A 132 -8.14 17.19 3.32
CA THR A 132 -7.25 16.34 4.12
C THR A 132 -8.05 15.58 5.17
N TYR A 133 -7.49 14.50 5.69
CA TYR A 133 -8.19 13.70 6.70
C TYR A 133 -8.43 14.48 8.00
N ASP A 134 -7.49 15.34 8.40
CA ASP A 134 -7.66 16.20 9.57
C ASP A 134 -8.78 17.22 9.35
N GLU A 135 -8.83 17.91 8.21
CA GLU A 135 -9.92 18.82 7.87
C GLU A 135 -11.27 18.11 7.86
N PHE A 136 -11.34 16.91 7.30
CA PHE A 136 -12.54 16.07 7.34
C PHE A 136 -12.99 15.77 8.78
N LEU A 137 -12.07 15.43 9.68
CA LEU A 137 -12.38 15.12 11.08
C LEU A 137 -12.82 16.36 11.87
N GLU A 138 -12.24 17.54 11.59
CA GLU A 138 -12.55 18.81 12.26
C GLU A 138 -13.84 19.46 11.73
N ASN A 139 -14.32 19.06 10.55
CA ASN A 139 -15.51 19.64 9.94
C ASN A 139 -16.79 19.21 10.66
N ALA A 140 -17.32 20.08 11.52
CA ALA A 140 -18.49 19.78 12.37
C ALA A 140 -19.75 19.37 11.57
N GLU A 141 -19.97 20.00 10.39
CA GLU A 141 -21.13 19.68 9.56
C GLU A 141 -21.00 18.26 8.97
N VAL A 142 -19.81 17.91 8.49
CA VAL A 142 -19.52 16.60 7.95
C VAL A 142 -19.63 15.55 9.02
N GLN A 143 -19.06 15.79 10.21
CA GLN A 143 -19.13 14.85 11.32
C GLN A 143 -20.56 14.64 11.84
N ALA A 144 -21.41 15.67 11.80
CA ALA A 144 -22.84 15.51 12.09
C ALA A 144 -23.54 14.58 11.11
N LYS A 145 -23.25 14.72 9.81
CA LYS A 145 -23.78 13.82 8.76
C LYS A 145 -23.24 12.39 8.91
N VAL A 146 -21.95 12.22 9.20
CA VAL A 146 -21.35 10.91 9.48
C VAL A 146 -22.10 10.21 10.62
N LYS A 147 -22.36 10.93 11.73
CA LYS A 147 -23.11 10.37 12.85
C LYS A 147 -24.55 10.00 12.48
N GLU A 148 -25.19 10.73 11.58
CA GLU A 148 -26.52 10.37 11.06
C GLU A 148 -26.52 9.10 10.24
N LEU A 149 -25.50 8.90 9.40
CA LEU A 149 -25.35 7.70 8.57
C LEU A 149 -25.20 6.41 9.41
N TRP A 150 -24.72 6.50 10.65
CA TRP A 150 -24.51 5.37 11.55
C TRP A 150 -25.63 5.19 12.61
N LYS A 151 -26.68 5.99 12.54
CA LYS A 151 -27.88 5.74 13.37
C LYS A 151 -28.64 4.54 12.83
N ASP A 152 -29.00 3.62 13.73
CA ASP A 152 -29.83 2.43 13.46
C ASP A 152 -31.25 2.79 13.04
#